data_a9d29cf1f5a083231fd274e75ddc3e27
#
_entry.id   a9d29cf1f5a083231fd274e75ddc3e27
#
_cell.length_a   1.000
_cell.length_b   1.000
_cell.length_c   1.000
_cell.angle_alpha   90.00
_cell.angle_beta   90.00
_cell.angle_gamma   90.00
#
_symmetry.space_group_name_H-M   'P 1'
#
loop_
_entity.id
_entity.type
_entity.pdbx_description
1 polymer ?
#
loop_
_entity_poly.entity_id
_entity_poly.type
_entity_poly.pdbx_seq_one_letter_code
_entity_poly.pdbx_strand_id
1 'polypeptide(L)'
;MSEHLWHILTDSFFKILIPGLVTTIPLTAISFFLALVIGILTALVQFANVKVLKHIARFYIWVVRGTPILVLLYVVFYGLPNLGIMIEPFPAAVAVFAVNEGAYTAETMRSAFESVPAGQFEAGYCVGMSYFQTFWRILLPQAFKTAFPPLSNSLI
;
A
#
# COMPACT_ATOMS: atom_id res chain seq x y z
N MET A 1 31.08 15.64 -29.83
CA MET A 1 30.92 15.25 -28.42
C MET A 1 32.20 14.54 -28.04
N SER A 2 32.91 15.00 -27.00
CA SER A 2 34.26 14.49 -26.72
C SER A 2 34.21 13.04 -26.21
N GLU A 3 35.22 12.22 -26.54
CA GLU A 3 35.34 10.81 -26.04
C GLU A 3 35.18 10.72 -24.52
N HIS A 4 35.63 11.73 -23.80
CA HIS A 4 35.48 11.86 -22.35
C HIS A 4 34.01 11.89 -21.92
N LEU A 5 33.13 12.57 -22.65
CA LEU A 5 31.69 12.60 -22.34
C LEU A 5 31.03 11.23 -22.57
N TRP A 6 31.43 10.53 -23.63
CA TRP A 6 30.95 9.16 -23.88
C TRP A 6 31.37 8.21 -22.77
N HIS A 7 32.61 8.30 -22.31
CA HIS A 7 33.12 7.46 -21.22
C HIS A 7 32.37 7.73 -19.90
N ILE A 8 32.13 9.01 -19.58
CA ILE A 8 31.35 9.39 -18.39
C ILE A 8 29.89 8.87 -18.48
N LEU A 9 29.25 9.01 -19.65
CA LEU A 9 27.89 8.57 -19.85
C LEU A 9 27.74 7.04 -19.70
N THR A 10 28.63 6.27 -20.33
CA THR A 10 28.57 4.81 -20.25
C THR A 10 28.88 4.29 -18.84
N ASP A 11 29.87 4.84 -18.17
CA ASP A 11 30.26 4.47 -16.81
C ASP A 11 29.15 4.83 -15.79
N SER A 12 28.58 6.04 -15.90
CA SER A 12 27.50 6.49 -15.04
C SER A 12 26.20 5.72 -15.30
N PHE A 13 25.91 5.36 -16.55
CA PHE A 13 24.71 4.60 -16.90
C PHE A 13 24.64 3.27 -16.15
N PHE A 14 25.71 2.49 -16.19
CA PHE A 14 25.74 1.21 -15.49
C PHE A 14 25.77 1.36 -13.97
N LYS A 15 26.45 2.38 -13.44
CA LYS A 15 26.48 2.67 -12.00
C LYS A 15 25.12 3.09 -11.43
N ILE A 16 24.24 3.63 -12.25
CA ILE A 16 22.87 4.00 -11.85
C ILE A 16 21.90 2.86 -12.15
N LEU A 17 22.01 2.23 -13.31
CA LEU A 17 21.08 1.22 -13.77
C LEU A 17 21.12 -0.04 -12.89
N ILE A 18 22.31 -0.55 -12.58
CA ILE A 18 22.45 -1.80 -11.81
C ILE A 18 21.87 -1.68 -10.40
N PRO A 19 22.20 -0.68 -9.57
CA PRO A 19 21.54 -0.48 -8.28
C PRO A 19 20.05 -0.25 -8.41
N GLY A 20 19.60 0.47 -9.45
CA GLY A 20 18.17 0.65 -9.72
C GLY A 20 17.44 -0.68 -9.94
N LEU A 21 17.98 -1.57 -10.76
CA LEU A 21 17.39 -2.88 -11.00
C LEU A 21 17.47 -3.81 -9.78
N VAL A 22 18.62 -3.87 -9.13
CA VAL A 22 18.89 -4.83 -8.05
C VAL A 22 18.29 -4.40 -6.71
N THR A 23 18.16 -3.10 -6.47
CA THR A 23 17.67 -2.57 -5.18
C THR A 23 16.26 -2.01 -5.31
N THR A 24 15.99 -1.14 -6.28
CA THR A 24 14.70 -0.44 -6.36
C THR A 24 13.56 -1.38 -6.76
N ILE A 25 13.77 -2.25 -7.74
CA ILE A 25 12.71 -3.18 -8.17
C ILE A 25 12.30 -4.14 -7.04
N PRO A 26 13.23 -4.84 -6.35
CA PRO A 26 12.86 -5.68 -5.20
C PRO A 26 12.24 -4.88 -4.06
N LEU A 27 12.76 -3.68 -3.75
CA LEU A 27 12.20 -2.80 -2.74
C LEU A 27 10.74 -2.48 -3.05
N THR A 28 10.46 -2.01 -4.26
CA THR A 28 9.10 -1.67 -4.70
C THR A 28 8.19 -2.90 -4.67
N ALA A 29 8.62 -4.02 -5.24
CA ALA A 29 7.80 -5.24 -5.30
C ALA A 29 7.42 -5.76 -3.92
N ILE A 30 8.38 -5.85 -3.00
CA ILE A 30 8.15 -6.35 -1.63
C ILE A 30 7.27 -5.36 -0.85
N SER A 31 7.61 -4.07 -0.90
CA SER A 31 6.85 -3.04 -0.19
C SER A 31 5.41 -2.96 -0.68
N PHE A 32 5.20 -3.00 -2.00
CA PHE A 32 3.86 -2.96 -2.58
C PHE A 32 3.03 -4.21 -2.24
N PHE A 33 3.63 -5.40 -2.28
CA PHE A 33 2.95 -6.62 -1.86
C PHE A 33 2.50 -6.54 -0.40
N LEU A 34 3.39 -6.10 0.50
CA LEU A 34 3.06 -5.92 1.92
C LEU A 34 2.01 -4.81 2.11
N ALA A 35 2.10 -3.73 1.35
CA ALA A 35 1.12 -2.66 1.36
C ALA A 35 -0.28 -3.14 0.96
N LEU A 36 -0.39 -3.98 -0.08
CA LEU A 36 -1.65 -4.61 -0.47
C LEU A 36 -2.23 -5.44 0.67
N VAL A 37 -1.42 -6.26 1.34
CA VAL A 37 -1.87 -7.08 2.47
C VAL A 37 -2.36 -6.19 3.62
N ILE A 38 -1.55 -5.21 4.05
CA ILE A 38 -1.90 -4.28 5.12
C ILE A 38 -3.16 -3.50 4.76
N GLY A 39 -3.22 -2.96 3.54
CA GLY A 39 -4.32 -2.13 3.08
C GLY A 39 -5.65 -2.89 2.98
N ILE A 40 -5.63 -4.09 2.38
CA ILE A 40 -6.83 -4.94 2.28
C ILE A 40 -7.33 -5.33 3.67
N LEU A 41 -6.45 -5.79 4.56
CA LEU A 41 -6.84 -6.16 5.93
C LEU A 41 -7.42 -4.97 6.69
N THR A 42 -6.79 -3.79 6.56
CA THR A 42 -7.27 -2.55 7.19
C THR A 42 -8.64 -2.13 6.64
N ALA A 43 -8.84 -2.23 5.33
CA ALA A 43 -10.13 -1.93 4.71
C ALA A 43 -11.23 -2.90 5.16
N LEU A 44 -10.93 -4.20 5.23
CA LEU A 44 -11.87 -5.23 5.73
C LEU A 44 -12.29 -4.97 7.18
N VAL A 45 -11.34 -4.59 8.04
CA VAL A 45 -11.61 -4.21 9.42
C VAL A 45 -12.55 -3.01 9.48
N GLN A 46 -12.34 -2.01 8.65
CA GLN A 46 -13.22 -0.85 8.59
C GLN A 46 -14.63 -1.21 8.07
N PHE A 47 -14.69 -2.10 7.09
CA PHE A 47 -15.95 -2.56 6.49
C PHE A 47 -16.74 -3.45 7.44
N ALA A 48 -16.09 -4.35 8.16
CA ALA A 48 -16.71 -5.22 9.17
C ALA A 48 -17.33 -4.45 10.36
N ASN A 49 -17.03 -3.16 10.48
CA ASN A 49 -17.62 -2.23 11.45
C ASN A 49 -17.45 -2.64 12.93
N VAL A 50 -16.40 -3.39 13.25
CA VAL A 50 -16.02 -3.70 14.63
C VAL A 50 -15.49 -2.41 15.29
N LYS A 51 -16.29 -1.85 16.22
CA LYS A 51 -16.10 -0.47 16.74
C LYS A 51 -14.64 -0.14 17.12
N VAL A 52 -14.01 -0.96 17.94
CA VAL A 52 -12.64 -0.69 18.43
C VAL A 52 -11.61 -0.76 17.29
N LEU A 53 -11.64 -1.83 16.52
CA LEU A 53 -10.68 -2.03 15.42
C LEU A 53 -10.83 -0.97 14.33
N LYS A 54 -12.07 -0.55 14.06
CA LYS A 54 -12.34 0.55 13.12
C LYS A 54 -11.69 1.87 13.54
N HIS A 55 -11.72 2.20 14.83
CA HIS A 55 -11.07 3.43 15.32
C HIS A 55 -9.53 3.33 15.21
N ILE A 56 -8.96 2.16 15.54
CA ILE A 56 -7.52 1.92 15.39
C ILE A 56 -7.10 2.05 13.91
N ALA A 57 -7.85 1.40 13.01
CA ALA A 57 -7.59 1.48 11.57
C ALA A 57 -7.67 2.92 11.04
N ARG A 58 -8.67 3.69 11.46
CA ARG A 58 -8.81 5.11 11.10
C ARG A 58 -7.68 5.96 11.65
N PHE A 59 -7.27 5.73 12.90
CA PHE A 59 -6.14 6.42 13.51
C PHE A 59 -4.84 6.16 12.75
N TYR A 60 -4.57 4.91 12.41
CA TYR A 60 -3.44 4.52 11.58
C TYR A 60 -3.44 5.28 10.24
N ILE A 61 -4.54 5.23 9.51
CA ILE A 61 -4.67 5.91 8.21
C ILE A 61 -4.48 7.42 8.37
N TRP A 62 -5.09 8.01 9.40
CA TRP A 62 -5.02 9.45 9.65
C TRP A 62 -3.58 9.90 9.93
N VAL A 63 -2.85 9.20 10.82
CA VAL A 63 -1.46 9.52 11.15
C VAL A 63 -0.55 9.37 9.93
N VAL A 64 -0.64 8.22 9.26
CA VAL A 64 0.31 7.88 8.18
C VAL A 64 0.08 8.75 6.95
N ARG A 65 -1.17 8.96 6.54
CA ARG A 65 -1.48 9.83 5.38
C ARG A 65 -1.32 11.32 5.69
N GLY A 66 -1.39 11.71 6.95
CA GLY A 66 -1.12 13.07 7.40
C GLY A 66 0.38 13.39 7.54
N THR A 67 1.24 12.38 7.42
CA THR A 67 2.69 12.53 7.58
C THR A 67 3.40 12.33 6.24
N PRO A 68 4.23 13.27 5.78
CA PRO A 68 5.05 13.05 4.58
C PRO A 68 5.93 11.81 4.75
N ILE A 69 6.03 10.99 3.69
CA ILE A 69 6.82 9.74 3.71
C ILE A 69 8.28 9.97 4.10
N LEU A 70 8.84 11.12 3.72
CA LEU A 70 10.20 11.49 4.08
C LEU A 70 10.36 11.60 5.61
N VAL A 71 9.36 12.13 6.31
CA VAL A 71 9.35 12.22 7.78
C VAL A 71 9.29 10.83 8.41
N LEU A 72 8.50 9.92 7.87
CA LEU A 72 8.46 8.52 8.33
C LEU A 72 9.82 7.84 8.16
N LEU A 73 10.48 8.07 7.02
CA LEU A 73 11.83 7.57 6.79
C LEU A 73 12.82 8.15 7.81
N TYR A 74 12.77 9.47 8.08
CA TYR A 74 13.63 10.10 9.09
C TYR A 74 13.43 9.51 10.49
N VAL A 75 12.19 9.28 10.89
CA VAL A 75 11.88 8.66 12.19
C VAL A 75 12.50 7.27 12.29
N VAL A 76 12.41 6.46 11.23
CA VAL A 76 12.93 5.09 11.24
C VAL A 76 14.45 5.07 11.13
N PHE A 77 15.05 5.87 10.22
CA PHE A 77 16.50 5.83 9.99
C PHE A 77 17.33 6.57 11.04
N TYR A 78 16.76 7.57 11.69
CA TYR A 78 17.47 8.38 12.67
C TYR A 78 16.85 8.34 14.05
N GLY A 79 15.53 8.21 14.16
CA GLY A 79 14.82 8.16 15.44
C GLY A 79 15.03 6.84 16.16
N LEU A 80 14.83 5.69 15.49
CA LEU A 80 14.98 4.37 16.13
C LEU A 80 16.41 4.07 16.61
N PRO A 81 17.47 4.37 15.85
CA PRO A 81 18.85 4.20 16.34
C PRO A 81 19.14 4.97 17.63
N ASN A 82 18.58 6.17 17.80
CA ASN A 82 18.72 6.93 19.05
C ASN A 82 18.05 6.25 20.24
N LEU A 83 17.12 5.34 20.00
CA LEU A 83 16.49 4.50 21.02
C LEU A 83 17.18 3.14 21.18
N GLY A 84 18.33 2.92 20.52
CA GLY A 84 19.09 1.67 20.54
C GLY A 84 18.54 0.58 19.61
N ILE A 85 17.55 0.90 18.74
CA ILE A 85 16.95 -0.05 17.81
C ILE A 85 17.61 0.16 16.44
N MET A 86 18.53 -0.73 16.08
CA MET A 86 19.19 -0.70 14.77
C MET A 86 18.53 -1.70 13.81
N ILE A 87 18.04 -1.19 12.69
CA ILE A 87 17.45 -1.99 11.60
C ILE A 87 18.29 -1.74 10.36
N GLU A 88 18.57 -2.79 9.60
CA GLU A 88 19.25 -2.64 8.31
C GLU A 88 18.46 -1.73 7.35
N PRO A 89 19.15 -0.93 6.49
CA PRO A 89 18.50 0.06 5.65
C PRO A 89 17.41 -0.52 4.73
N PHE A 90 17.65 -1.66 4.10
CA PHE A 90 16.69 -2.23 3.16
C PHE A 90 15.39 -2.69 3.84
N PRO A 91 15.39 -3.52 4.90
CA PRO A 91 14.18 -3.86 5.65
C PRO A 91 13.47 -2.65 6.26
N ALA A 92 14.23 -1.66 6.74
CA ALA A 92 13.67 -0.43 7.29
C ALA A 92 12.88 0.35 6.21
N ALA A 93 13.45 0.50 5.02
CA ALA A 93 12.79 1.14 3.89
C ALA A 93 11.54 0.35 3.46
N VAL A 94 11.65 -0.98 3.32
CA VAL A 94 10.49 -1.85 3.02
C VAL A 94 9.35 -1.61 3.99
N ALA A 95 9.63 -1.60 5.29
CA ALA A 95 8.63 -1.41 6.33
C ALA A 95 7.93 -0.03 6.21
N VAL A 96 8.71 1.03 6.02
CA VAL A 96 8.16 2.40 5.89
C VAL A 96 7.28 2.51 4.64
N PHE A 97 7.76 2.04 3.49
CA PHE A 97 6.98 2.07 2.25
C PHE A 97 5.71 1.21 2.36
N ALA A 98 5.82 0.01 2.93
CA ALA A 98 4.67 -0.88 3.11
C ALA A 98 3.60 -0.28 4.02
N VAL A 99 4.00 0.32 5.14
CA VAL A 99 3.08 0.97 6.07
C VAL A 99 2.46 2.21 5.44
N ASN A 100 3.25 3.03 4.75
CA ASN A 100 2.75 4.24 4.11
C ASN A 100 1.76 3.92 2.99
N GLU A 101 2.16 3.11 2.01
CA GLU A 101 1.32 2.72 0.88
C GLU A 101 0.13 1.86 1.33
N GLY A 102 0.29 1.07 2.39
CA GLY A 102 -0.80 0.32 3.01
C GLY A 102 -1.94 1.20 3.52
N ALA A 103 -1.65 2.40 4.02
CA ALA A 103 -2.67 3.36 4.43
C ALA A 103 -3.44 3.95 3.24
N TYR A 104 -2.77 4.22 2.12
CA TYR A 104 -3.41 4.66 0.88
C TYR A 104 -4.24 3.54 0.25
N THR A 105 -3.70 2.33 0.18
CA THR A 105 -4.40 1.12 -0.28
C THR A 105 -5.65 0.85 0.54
N ALA A 106 -5.59 0.99 1.87
CA ALA A 106 -6.73 0.81 2.75
C ALA A 106 -7.89 1.76 2.42
N GLU A 107 -7.58 3.01 2.15
CA GLU A 107 -8.59 4.01 1.80
C GLU A 107 -9.15 3.79 0.39
N THR A 108 -8.30 3.41 -0.56
CA THR A 108 -8.71 3.02 -1.92
C THR A 108 -9.68 1.85 -1.89
N MET A 109 -9.35 0.79 -1.15
CA MET A 109 -10.21 -0.38 -1.00
C MET A 109 -11.52 -0.05 -0.27
N ARG A 110 -11.47 0.77 0.79
CA ARG A 110 -12.67 1.23 1.50
C ARG A 110 -13.61 1.99 0.55
N SER A 111 -13.08 2.93 -0.22
CA SER A 111 -13.86 3.69 -1.20
C SER A 111 -14.45 2.79 -2.29
N ALA A 112 -13.70 1.78 -2.72
CA ALA A 112 -14.18 0.80 -3.69
C ALA A 112 -15.33 -0.06 -3.13
N PHE A 113 -15.25 -0.48 -1.87
CA PHE A 113 -16.37 -1.18 -1.22
C PHE A 113 -17.63 -0.30 -1.10
N GLU A 114 -17.45 0.96 -0.75
CA GLU A 114 -18.55 1.92 -0.61
C GLU A 114 -19.16 2.35 -1.98
N SER A 115 -18.43 2.20 -3.07
CA SER A 115 -18.91 2.49 -4.42
C SER A 115 -19.89 1.45 -4.96
N VAL A 116 -19.92 0.25 -4.38
CA VAL A 116 -20.86 -0.79 -4.81
C VAL A 116 -22.26 -0.45 -4.32
N PRO A 117 -23.25 -0.36 -5.22
CA PRO A 117 -24.61 0.01 -4.84
C PRO A 117 -25.21 -0.93 -3.78
N ALA A 118 -25.87 -0.37 -2.76
CA ALA A 118 -26.51 -1.14 -1.69
C ALA A 118 -27.50 -2.19 -2.19
N GLY A 119 -28.19 -1.91 -3.31
CA GLY A 119 -29.08 -2.86 -3.98
C GLY A 119 -28.44 -4.18 -4.39
N GLN A 120 -27.10 -4.25 -4.51
CA GLN A 120 -26.39 -5.49 -4.77
C GLN A 120 -26.44 -6.43 -3.54
N PHE A 121 -26.40 -5.88 -2.33
CA PHE A 121 -26.62 -6.65 -1.10
C PHE A 121 -28.07 -7.11 -0.98
N GLU A 122 -29.01 -6.21 -1.25
CA GLU A 122 -30.44 -6.51 -1.22
C GLU A 122 -30.79 -7.62 -2.20
N ALA A 123 -30.27 -7.54 -3.44
CA ALA A 123 -30.47 -8.59 -4.44
C ALA A 123 -29.89 -9.95 -3.99
N GLY A 124 -28.71 -9.95 -3.38
CA GLY A 124 -28.14 -11.17 -2.80
C GLY A 124 -29.04 -11.81 -1.74
N TYR A 125 -29.57 -10.99 -0.84
CA TYR A 125 -30.52 -11.47 0.18
C TYR A 125 -31.82 -11.99 -0.43
N CYS A 126 -32.36 -11.34 -1.45
CA CYS A 126 -33.59 -11.77 -2.12
C CYS A 126 -33.46 -13.18 -2.75
N VAL A 127 -32.27 -13.58 -3.16
CA VAL A 127 -32.00 -14.93 -3.69
C VAL A 127 -31.47 -15.91 -2.62
N GLY A 128 -31.56 -15.53 -1.34
CA GLY A 128 -31.22 -16.41 -0.21
C GLY A 128 -29.70 -16.50 0.08
N MET A 129 -28.88 -15.60 -0.41
CA MET A 129 -27.44 -15.58 -0.11
C MET A 129 -27.19 -15.06 1.31
N SER A 130 -26.28 -15.71 2.03
CA SER A 130 -25.77 -15.18 3.30
C SER A 130 -24.91 -13.92 3.05
N TYR A 131 -24.70 -13.12 4.11
CA TYR A 131 -23.82 -11.95 4.06
C TYR A 131 -22.44 -12.28 3.48
N PHE A 132 -21.84 -13.39 3.94
CA PHE A 132 -20.53 -13.83 3.47
C PHE A 132 -20.53 -14.22 1.99
N GLN A 133 -21.58 -14.91 1.54
CA GLN A 133 -21.73 -15.28 0.12
C GLN A 133 -21.91 -14.04 -0.75
N THR A 134 -22.74 -13.09 -0.33
CA THR A 134 -22.95 -11.82 -1.04
C THR A 134 -21.65 -11.00 -1.10
N PHE A 135 -20.92 -10.92 0.02
CA PHE A 135 -19.64 -10.23 0.06
C PHE A 135 -18.63 -10.82 -0.95
N TRP A 136 -18.39 -12.13 -0.89
CA TRP A 136 -17.36 -12.76 -1.71
C TRP A 136 -17.74 -12.89 -3.20
N ARG A 137 -19.01 -13.13 -3.50
CA ARG A 137 -19.47 -13.40 -4.87
C ARG A 137 -19.93 -12.16 -5.62
N ILE A 138 -20.43 -11.17 -4.91
CA ILE A 138 -21.01 -9.96 -5.53
C ILE A 138 -20.17 -8.72 -5.24
N LEU A 139 -19.94 -8.41 -3.95
CA LEU A 139 -19.30 -7.16 -3.55
C LEU A 139 -17.82 -7.12 -3.92
N LEU A 140 -17.07 -8.11 -3.48
CA LEU A 140 -15.61 -8.13 -3.62
C LEU A 140 -15.15 -8.04 -5.09
N PRO A 141 -15.71 -8.80 -6.06
CA PRO A 141 -15.32 -8.67 -7.46
C PRO A 141 -15.61 -7.28 -8.06
N GLN A 142 -16.72 -6.66 -7.69
CA GLN A 142 -17.08 -5.32 -8.15
C GLN A 142 -16.17 -4.25 -7.54
N ALA A 143 -15.94 -4.32 -6.22
CA ALA A 143 -15.04 -3.41 -5.53
C ALA A 143 -13.61 -3.55 -6.06
N PHE A 144 -13.12 -4.76 -6.31
CA PHE A 144 -11.78 -4.98 -6.85
C PHE A 144 -11.64 -4.36 -8.25
N LYS A 145 -12.64 -4.50 -9.11
CA LYS A 145 -12.65 -3.86 -10.43
C LYS A 145 -12.53 -2.33 -10.33
N THR A 146 -13.20 -1.72 -9.33
CA THR A 146 -13.12 -0.28 -9.08
C THR A 146 -11.78 0.13 -8.47
N ALA A 147 -11.20 -0.70 -7.58
CA ALA A 147 -9.92 -0.41 -6.92
C ALA A 147 -8.71 -0.64 -7.84
N PHE A 148 -8.83 -1.51 -8.84
CA PHE A 148 -7.69 -1.93 -9.66
C PHE A 148 -6.94 -0.77 -10.36
N PRO A 149 -7.62 0.21 -11.02
CA PRO A 149 -6.91 1.32 -11.66
C PRO A 149 -6.10 2.17 -10.68
N PRO A 150 -6.66 2.67 -9.54
CA PRO A 150 -5.86 3.43 -8.58
C PRO A 150 -4.74 2.61 -7.93
N LEU A 151 -4.94 1.31 -7.65
CA LEU A 151 -3.89 0.44 -7.12
C LEU A 151 -2.77 0.22 -8.15
N SER A 152 -3.09 0.06 -9.41
CA SER A 152 -2.09 -0.04 -10.47
C SER A 152 -1.31 1.27 -10.65
N ASN A 153 -1.97 2.40 -10.48
CA ASN A 153 -1.31 3.71 -10.54
C ASN A 153 -0.36 3.94 -9.37
N SER A 154 -0.65 3.40 -8.20
CA SER A 154 0.22 3.53 -7.03
C SER A 154 1.49 2.67 -7.10
N LEU A 155 1.54 1.70 -8.00
CA LEU A 155 2.74 0.89 -8.26
C LEU A 155 3.78 1.63 -9.11
N ILE A 156 3.35 2.59 -9.91
CA ILE A 156 4.19 3.35 -10.86
C ILE A 156 4.77 4.59 -10.22
#